data_6f2afe91dc923191ab937c8e7a6eb4f6
#
_entry.id   6f2afe91dc923191ab937c8e7a6eb4f6
#
_cell.length_a   1.000
_cell.length_b   1.000
_cell.length_c   1.000
_cell.angle_alpha   90.00
_cell.angle_beta   90.00
_cell.angle_gamma   90.00
#
_symmetry.space_group_name_H-M   'P 1'
#
loop_
_entity.id
_entity.type
_entity.pdbx_description
1 polymer ?
#
loop_
_entity_poly.entity_id
_entity_poly.type
_entity_poly.pdbx_seq_one_letter_code
_entity_poly.pdbx_strand_id
1 'polypeptide(L)'
;MASDELPLLTFADAPAFEAWLAAQPDNSPGAWLRFAKKGASEPTISKSDAIDCALAHGWVDGQLGRIDDAFFKTRFTPRRPRSAWSQVNRQRVERLAAAGRISSRGKAQIDQAKADGRWAAAYAPQSQAAPDHDLETALDAEPTARAVFAELDSANRYAVLYRVHQAKTPDARATKIAELVAMLARGETIHPRRARRG
;
A
#
# COMPACT_ATOMS: atom_id res chain seq x y z
N MET A 1 14.46 -26.09 11.23
CA MET A 1 13.45 -25.10 10.88
C MET A 1 14.08 -24.18 9.85
N ALA A 2 13.66 -24.25 8.59
CA ALA A 2 14.15 -23.35 7.56
C ALA A 2 13.72 -21.92 7.95
N SER A 3 14.65 -20.98 7.93
CA SER A 3 14.36 -19.57 8.22
C SER A 3 13.30 -19.09 7.25
N ASP A 4 12.20 -18.54 7.79
CA ASP A 4 11.09 -17.91 7.05
C ASP A 4 11.52 -16.60 6.35
N GLU A 5 12.80 -16.45 6.08
CA GLU A 5 13.38 -15.26 5.49
C GLU A 5 13.27 -15.31 3.97
N LEU A 6 12.43 -14.41 3.42
CA LEU A 6 12.28 -14.27 1.98
C LEU A 6 13.61 -13.88 1.34
N PRO A 7 13.93 -14.41 0.14
CA PRO A 7 15.16 -14.07 -0.56
C PRO A 7 15.21 -12.56 -0.88
N LEU A 8 16.41 -11.98 -0.75
CA LEU A 8 16.71 -10.62 -1.23
C LEU A 8 17.29 -10.73 -2.64
N LEU A 9 16.56 -10.20 -3.61
CA LEU A 9 16.90 -10.24 -5.03
C LEU A 9 17.25 -8.86 -5.55
N THR A 10 18.11 -8.82 -6.58
CA THR A 10 18.47 -7.59 -7.30
C THR A 10 18.27 -7.82 -8.78
N PHE A 11 17.60 -6.90 -9.46
CA PHE A 11 17.39 -6.92 -10.90
C PHE A 11 17.97 -5.63 -11.50
N ALA A 12 18.65 -5.76 -12.64
CA ALA A 12 19.19 -4.61 -13.33
C ALA A 12 18.11 -3.77 -14.01
N ASP A 13 17.07 -4.43 -14.54
CA ASP A 13 16.04 -3.82 -15.37
C ASP A 13 14.68 -4.51 -15.23
N ALA A 14 13.67 -3.97 -15.92
CA ALA A 14 12.31 -4.48 -15.93
C ALA A 14 12.19 -5.86 -16.62
N PRO A 15 12.81 -6.12 -17.79
CA PRO A 15 12.76 -7.43 -18.44
C PRO A 15 13.24 -8.57 -17.55
N ALA A 16 14.35 -8.39 -16.83
CA ALA A 16 14.87 -9.40 -15.91
C ALA A 16 13.90 -9.70 -14.77
N PHE A 17 13.25 -8.68 -14.21
CA PHE A 17 12.25 -8.88 -13.18
C PHE A 17 10.96 -9.49 -13.71
N GLU A 18 10.47 -9.09 -14.87
CA GLU A 18 9.30 -9.70 -15.54
C GLU A 18 9.52 -11.18 -15.82
N ALA A 19 10.70 -11.58 -16.31
CA ALA A 19 11.05 -12.98 -16.53
C ALA A 19 11.01 -13.79 -15.22
N TRP A 20 11.52 -13.22 -14.13
CA TRP A 20 11.45 -13.86 -12.82
C TRP A 20 10.00 -13.99 -12.32
N LEU A 21 9.18 -12.95 -12.45
CA LEU A 21 7.75 -12.98 -12.04
C LEU A 21 6.97 -14.04 -12.83
N ALA A 22 7.22 -14.16 -14.14
CA ALA A 22 6.57 -15.14 -15.00
C ALA A 22 6.86 -16.59 -14.58
N ALA A 23 8.08 -16.85 -14.08
CA ALA A 23 8.51 -18.16 -13.61
C ALA A 23 8.01 -18.52 -12.21
N GLN A 24 7.43 -17.57 -11.45
CA GLN A 24 7.00 -17.86 -10.09
C GLN A 24 5.71 -18.68 -10.04
N PRO A 25 5.60 -19.63 -9.10
CA PRO A 25 4.34 -20.36 -8.86
C PRO A 25 3.31 -19.43 -8.18
N ASP A 26 2.03 -19.80 -8.29
CA ASP A 26 0.92 -19.01 -7.72
C ASP A 26 0.99 -18.89 -6.18
N ASN A 27 1.57 -19.90 -5.52
CA ASN A 27 1.75 -19.94 -4.06
C ASN A 27 3.12 -19.40 -3.62
N SER A 28 3.85 -18.67 -4.47
CA SER A 28 5.13 -18.08 -4.10
C SER A 28 5.02 -17.26 -2.81
N PRO A 29 5.95 -17.41 -1.85
CA PRO A 29 5.96 -16.60 -0.62
C PRO A 29 6.34 -15.13 -0.89
N GLY A 30 6.86 -14.85 -2.09
CA GLY A 30 7.37 -13.53 -2.49
C GLY A 30 8.88 -13.39 -2.32
N ALA A 31 9.35 -12.18 -2.48
CA ALA A 31 10.76 -11.82 -2.32
C ALA A 31 10.91 -10.37 -1.84
N TRP A 32 12.05 -10.07 -1.25
CA TRP A 32 12.55 -8.71 -1.09
C TRP A 32 13.32 -8.31 -2.35
N LEU A 33 13.04 -7.14 -2.91
CA LEU A 33 13.82 -6.56 -3.99
C LEU A 33 14.68 -5.42 -3.44
N ARG A 34 15.98 -5.42 -3.80
CA ARG A 34 16.94 -4.36 -3.51
C ARG A 34 16.81 -3.27 -4.56
N PHE A 35 16.77 -2.03 -4.11
CA PHE A 35 16.69 -0.83 -4.94
C PHE A 35 17.83 0.14 -4.62
N ALA A 36 18.46 0.65 -5.67
CA ALA A 36 19.48 1.68 -5.55
C ALA A 36 18.83 3.04 -5.20
N LYS A 37 19.45 3.76 -4.27
CA LYS A 37 19.16 5.17 -4.04
C LYS A 37 19.90 6.03 -5.05
N LYS A 38 19.52 7.30 -5.14
CA LYS A 38 20.23 8.27 -6.00
C LYS A 38 21.71 8.34 -5.62
N GLY A 39 22.59 8.13 -6.58
CA GLY A 39 24.05 8.15 -6.39
C GLY A 39 24.68 6.81 -6.00
N ALA A 40 23.94 5.72 -5.93
CA ALA A 40 24.51 4.39 -5.75
C ALA A 40 25.35 3.99 -6.96
N SER A 41 26.45 3.26 -6.71
CA SER A 41 27.39 2.81 -7.77
C SER A 41 26.83 1.70 -8.66
N GLU A 42 25.91 0.88 -8.11
CA GLU A 42 25.26 -0.20 -8.82
C GLU A 42 23.82 0.19 -9.17
N PRO A 43 23.48 0.36 -10.46
CA PRO A 43 22.11 0.63 -10.87
C PRO A 43 21.24 -0.61 -10.67
N THR A 44 19.97 -0.38 -10.34
CA THR A 44 18.93 -1.42 -10.26
C THR A 44 17.70 -0.96 -11.01
N ILE A 45 16.77 -1.88 -11.29
CA ILE A 45 15.41 -1.51 -11.70
C ILE A 45 14.85 -0.41 -10.76
N SER A 46 14.14 0.57 -11.32
CA SER A 46 13.47 1.56 -10.47
C SER A 46 12.32 0.93 -9.68
N LYS A 47 12.03 1.45 -8.47
CA LYS A 47 10.86 0.98 -7.72
C LYS A 47 9.56 1.17 -8.50
N SER A 48 9.44 2.23 -9.29
CA SER A 48 8.27 2.50 -10.12
C SER A 48 8.05 1.42 -11.17
N ASP A 49 9.10 1.05 -11.91
CA ASP A 49 9.04 0.02 -12.94
C ASP A 49 8.79 -1.37 -12.31
N ALA A 50 9.41 -1.66 -11.17
CA ALA A 50 9.16 -2.90 -10.45
C ALA A 50 7.69 -3.02 -9.98
N ILE A 51 7.05 -1.93 -9.55
CA ILE A 51 5.61 -1.93 -9.24
C ILE A 51 4.79 -2.20 -10.49
N ASP A 52 5.11 -1.59 -11.63
CA ASP A 52 4.40 -1.81 -12.89
C ASP A 52 4.53 -3.28 -13.35
N CYS A 53 5.73 -3.86 -13.32
CA CYS A 53 5.94 -5.29 -13.61
C CYS A 53 5.15 -6.20 -12.65
N ALA A 54 5.21 -5.93 -11.35
CA ALA A 54 4.48 -6.70 -10.35
C ALA A 54 2.96 -6.66 -10.59
N LEU A 55 2.39 -5.49 -10.84
CA LEU A 55 0.95 -5.33 -11.15
C LEU A 55 0.56 -6.08 -12.42
N ALA A 56 1.40 -6.03 -13.47
CA ALA A 56 1.19 -6.74 -14.72
C ALA A 56 1.11 -8.26 -14.52
N HIS A 57 1.81 -8.79 -13.52
CA HIS A 57 1.86 -10.22 -13.19
C HIS A 57 0.97 -10.62 -12.00
N GLY A 58 0.09 -9.74 -11.51
CA GLY A 58 -0.82 -10.03 -10.39
C GLY A 58 -0.16 -10.03 -9.01
N TRP A 59 0.97 -9.34 -8.88
CA TRP A 59 1.69 -9.13 -7.63
C TRP A 59 1.44 -7.74 -7.05
N VAL A 60 1.90 -7.51 -5.82
CA VAL A 60 1.80 -6.23 -5.13
C VAL A 60 3.05 -5.97 -4.30
N ASP A 61 3.45 -4.70 -4.23
CA ASP A 61 4.44 -4.23 -3.29
C ASP A 61 3.86 -4.13 -1.86
N GLY A 62 4.72 -4.29 -0.88
CA GLY A 62 4.37 -4.24 0.54
C GLY A 62 5.38 -3.44 1.34
N GLN A 63 5.90 -4.04 2.39
CA GLN A 63 6.80 -3.40 3.33
C GLN A 63 8.05 -2.83 2.66
N LEU A 64 8.43 -1.63 3.09
CA LEU A 64 9.69 -0.98 2.77
C LEU A 64 10.67 -1.21 3.94
N GLY A 65 11.91 -1.54 3.61
CA GLY A 65 12.99 -1.70 4.60
C GLY A 65 14.25 -0.96 4.16
N ARG A 66 15.00 -0.48 5.14
CA ARG A 66 16.36 0.04 4.89
C ARG A 66 17.34 -1.15 4.77
N ILE A 67 18.33 -1.03 3.89
CA ILE A 67 19.51 -1.89 3.86
C ILE A 67 20.68 -1.09 4.42
N ASP A 68 21.11 -0.05 3.70
CA ASP A 68 22.22 0.83 4.05
C ASP A 68 22.02 2.24 3.50
N ASP A 69 23.09 3.01 3.32
CA ASP A 69 23.01 4.37 2.80
C ASP A 69 22.83 4.42 1.28
N ALA A 70 23.22 3.37 0.55
CA ALA A 70 23.12 3.28 -0.89
C ALA A 70 21.85 2.53 -1.37
N PHE A 71 21.28 1.65 -0.53
CA PHE A 71 20.18 0.77 -0.93
C PHE A 71 19.04 0.73 0.08
N PHE A 72 17.85 0.41 -0.44
CA PHE A 72 16.68 0.04 0.33
C PHE A 72 16.03 -1.21 -0.29
N LYS A 73 15.10 -1.82 0.43
CA LYS A 73 14.36 -2.98 -0.07
C LYS A 73 12.85 -2.79 0.03
N THR A 74 12.12 -3.42 -0.86
CA THR A 74 10.66 -3.51 -0.80
C THR A 74 10.25 -4.96 -1.00
N ARG A 75 9.29 -5.42 -0.21
CA ARG A 75 8.73 -6.77 -0.33
C ARG A 75 7.74 -6.81 -1.49
N PHE A 76 7.82 -7.85 -2.33
CA PHE A 76 6.84 -8.15 -3.37
C PHE A 76 6.24 -9.54 -3.14
N THR A 77 4.92 -9.65 -3.28
CA THR A 77 4.18 -10.92 -3.10
C THR A 77 3.08 -11.05 -4.13
N PRO A 78 2.67 -12.29 -4.48
CA PRO A 78 1.42 -12.49 -5.20
C PRO A 78 0.25 -11.84 -4.45
N ARG A 79 -0.69 -11.26 -5.18
CA ARG A 79 -1.91 -10.72 -4.58
C ARG A 79 -2.74 -11.83 -3.97
N ARG A 80 -3.15 -11.64 -2.72
CA ARG A 80 -4.08 -12.53 -2.04
C ARG A 80 -5.53 -12.20 -2.45
N PRO A 81 -6.48 -13.14 -2.35
CA PRO A 81 -7.87 -12.90 -2.75
C PRO A 81 -8.53 -11.68 -2.11
N ARG A 82 -8.07 -11.27 -0.91
CA ARG A 82 -8.60 -10.09 -0.19
C ARG A 82 -7.70 -8.86 -0.24
N SER A 83 -6.65 -8.86 -1.06
CA SER A 83 -5.75 -7.71 -1.19
C SER A 83 -6.52 -6.47 -1.67
N ALA A 84 -6.46 -5.39 -0.89
CA ALA A 84 -7.05 -4.11 -1.27
C ALA A 84 -6.35 -3.51 -2.50
N TRP A 85 -7.07 -2.67 -3.24
CA TRP A 85 -6.53 -1.88 -4.34
C TRP A 85 -6.39 -0.42 -3.93
N SER A 86 -5.32 0.22 -4.34
CA SER A 86 -5.20 1.68 -4.28
C SER A 86 -5.63 2.30 -5.62
N GLN A 87 -6.11 3.53 -5.60
CA GLN A 87 -6.42 4.27 -6.82
C GLN A 87 -5.18 4.43 -7.70
N VAL A 88 -3.99 4.63 -7.11
CA VAL A 88 -2.73 4.71 -7.86
C VAL A 88 -2.44 3.40 -8.60
N ASN A 89 -2.62 2.25 -7.95
CA ASN A 89 -2.39 0.96 -8.61
C ASN A 89 -3.44 0.67 -9.68
N ARG A 90 -4.70 1.13 -9.51
CA ARG A 90 -5.72 1.07 -10.57
C ARG A 90 -5.29 1.85 -11.81
N GLN A 91 -4.88 3.11 -11.65
CA GLN A 91 -4.42 3.96 -12.76
C GLN A 91 -3.20 3.36 -13.47
N ARG A 92 -2.26 2.75 -12.72
CA ARG A 92 -1.13 2.02 -13.31
C ARG A 92 -1.59 0.84 -14.16
N VAL A 93 -2.50 0.03 -13.64
CA VAL A 93 -3.07 -1.12 -14.35
C VAL A 93 -3.83 -0.70 -15.59
N GLU A 94 -4.62 0.37 -15.55
CA GLU A 94 -5.33 0.90 -16.73
C GLU A 94 -4.35 1.30 -17.85
N ARG A 95 -3.26 1.97 -17.50
CA ARG A 95 -2.18 2.31 -18.44
C ARG A 95 -1.48 1.06 -19.00
N LEU A 96 -1.15 0.09 -18.15
CA LEU A 96 -0.52 -1.17 -18.55
C LEU A 96 -1.43 -2.00 -19.44
N ALA A 97 -2.72 -2.04 -19.17
CA ALA A 97 -3.72 -2.72 -19.98
C ALA A 97 -3.86 -2.08 -21.37
N ALA A 98 -3.89 -0.76 -21.45
CA ALA A 98 -3.91 -0.02 -22.73
C ALA A 98 -2.66 -0.30 -23.57
N ALA A 99 -1.51 -0.58 -22.92
CA ALA A 99 -0.26 -0.95 -23.58
C ALA A 99 -0.12 -2.47 -23.87
N GLY A 100 -1.17 -3.28 -23.58
CA GLY A 100 -1.14 -4.74 -23.79
C GLY A 100 -0.17 -5.49 -22.87
N ARG A 101 0.24 -4.91 -21.74
CA ARG A 101 1.30 -5.46 -20.88
C ARG A 101 0.79 -6.31 -19.71
N ILE A 102 -0.50 -6.56 -19.60
CA ILE A 102 -1.07 -7.36 -18.51
C ILE A 102 -1.03 -8.84 -18.86
N SER A 103 -0.36 -9.64 -18.04
CA SER A 103 -0.33 -11.10 -18.17
C SER A 103 -1.70 -11.72 -17.85
N SER A 104 -1.92 -12.99 -18.22
CA SER A 104 -3.14 -13.73 -17.88
C SER A 104 -3.41 -13.76 -16.36
N ARG A 105 -2.34 -13.95 -15.56
CA ARG A 105 -2.40 -13.93 -14.09
C ARG A 105 -2.78 -12.54 -13.55
N GLY A 106 -2.19 -11.49 -14.09
CA GLY A 106 -2.55 -10.11 -13.76
C GLY A 106 -4.00 -9.80 -14.09
N LYS A 107 -4.45 -10.23 -15.28
CA LYS A 107 -5.84 -10.07 -15.72
C LYS A 107 -6.82 -10.77 -14.77
N ALA A 108 -6.54 -12.00 -14.36
CA ALA A 108 -7.40 -12.74 -13.43
C ALA A 108 -7.57 -12.01 -12.08
N GLN A 109 -6.49 -11.42 -11.54
CA GLN A 109 -6.56 -10.64 -10.30
C GLN A 109 -7.38 -9.33 -10.45
N ILE A 110 -7.30 -8.68 -11.60
CA ILE A 110 -8.08 -7.48 -11.93
C ILE A 110 -9.55 -7.82 -12.07
N ASP A 111 -9.88 -8.87 -12.84
CA ASP A 111 -11.25 -9.29 -13.10
C ASP A 111 -11.94 -9.73 -11.80
N GLN A 112 -11.25 -10.49 -10.95
CA GLN A 112 -11.73 -10.85 -9.63
C GLN A 112 -12.01 -9.63 -8.75
N ALA A 113 -11.09 -8.65 -8.74
CA ALA A 113 -11.26 -7.44 -7.94
C ALA A 113 -12.42 -6.57 -8.43
N LYS A 114 -12.71 -6.59 -9.73
CA LYS A 114 -13.90 -5.92 -10.31
C LYS A 114 -15.17 -6.64 -9.92
N ALA A 115 -15.19 -7.97 -9.99
CA ALA A 115 -16.35 -8.79 -9.66
C ALA A 115 -16.75 -8.69 -8.19
N ASP A 116 -15.79 -8.63 -7.26
CA ASP A 116 -16.04 -8.59 -5.82
C ASP A 116 -16.06 -7.16 -5.21
N GLY A 117 -16.03 -6.13 -6.05
CA GLY A 117 -16.14 -4.73 -5.65
C GLY A 117 -14.87 -4.08 -5.10
N ARG A 118 -13.77 -4.83 -4.86
CA ARG A 118 -12.50 -4.26 -4.36
C ARG A 118 -11.89 -3.23 -5.30
N TRP A 119 -12.15 -3.37 -6.61
CA TRP A 119 -11.72 -2.39 -7.60
C TRP A 119 -12.42 -1.04 -7.41
N ALA A 120 -13.73 -1.03 -7.23
CA ALA A 120 -14.52 0.18 -6.99
C ALA A 120 -14.16 0.82 -5.64
N ALA A 121 -13.95 0.00 -4.61
CA ALA A 121 -13.57 0.41 -3.26
C ALA A 121 -12.06 0.70 -3.11
N ALA A 122 -11.34 1.05 -4.18
CA ALA A 122 -9.92 1.36 -4.10
C ALA A 122 -9.66 2.63 -3.27
N TYR A 123 -8.75 2.52 -2.28
CA TYR A 123 -8.43 3.63 -1.39
C TYR A 123 -7.61 4.72 -2.06
N ALA A 124 -7.86 5.97 -1.64
CA ALA A 124 -7.14 7.14 -2.13
C ALA A 124 -5.67 7.16 -1.65
N PRO A 125 -4.75 7.74 -2.44
CA PRO A 125 -3.38 7.99 -1.98
C PRO A 125 -3.40 9.00 -0.82
N GLN A 126 -2.36 8.94 0.03
CA GLN A 126 -2.23 9.81 1.20
C GLN A 126 -2.43 11.30 0.90
N SER A 127 -1.95 11.76 -0.26
CA SER A 127 -2.06 13.16 -0.69
C SER A 127 -3.49 13.61 -1.04
N GLN A 128 -4.41 12.67 -1.26
CA GLN A 128 -5.80 12.93 -1.67
C GLN A 128 -6.82 12.36 -0.67
N ALA A 129 -6.34 11.68 0.38
CA ALA A 129 -7.22 11.08 1.37
C ALA A 129 -7.88 12.18 2.22
N ALA A 130 -9.21 12.20 2.23
CA ALA A 130 -10.05 13.06 3.05
C ALA A 130 -10.94 12.22 3.96
N PRO A 131 -11.38 12.73 5.10
CA PRO A 131 -12.37 12.05 5.91
C PRO A 131 -13.69 11.95 5.16
N ASP A 132 -14.34 10.79 5.26
CA ASP A 132 -15.71 10.62 4.78
C ASP A 132 -16.71 11.30 5.73
N HIS A 133 -17.92 11.53 5.27
CA HIS A 133 -18.96 12.26 6.00
C HIS A 133 -19.24 11.72 7.41
N ASP A 134 -19.28 10.41 7.59
CA ASP A 134 -19.52 9.77 8.89
C ASP A 134 -18.39 10.00 9.90
N LEU A 135 -17.12 9.97 9.44
CA LEU A 135 -15.97 10.34 10.27
C LEU A 135 -15.97 11.85 10.59
N GLU A 136 -16.29 12.70 9.62
CA GLU A 136 -16.41 14.15 9.86
C GLU A 136 -17.47 14.45 10.91
N THR A 137 -18.66 13.87 10.77
CA THR A 137 -19.75 14.02 11.74
C THR A 137 -19.33 13.60 13.16
N ALA A 138 -18.62 12.47 13.27
CA ALA A 138 -18.15 11.97 14.57
C ALA A 138 -17.06 12.87 15.19
N LEU A 139 -16.16 13.43 14.35
CA LEU A 139 -15.15 14.40 14.81
C LEU A 139 -15.78 15.72 15.23
N ASP A 140 -16.81 16.19 14.54
CA ASP A 140 -17.53 17.43 14.88
C ASP A 140 -18.31 17.31 16.17
N ALA A 141 -18.78 16.10 16.50
CA ALA A 141 -19.43 15.80 17.78
C ALA A 141 -18.46 15.75 18.98
N GLU A 142 -17.14 15.64 18.74
CA GLU A 142 -16.11 15.57 19.80
C GLU A 142 -15.00 16.62 19.53
N PRO A 143 -15.15 17.87 20.01
CA PRO A 143 -14.25 18.99 19.72
C PRO A 143 -12.78 18.72 20.03
N THR A 144 -12.51 17.97 21.13
CA THR A 144 -11.13 17.61 21.51
C THR A 144 -10.49 16.70 20.46
N ALA A 145 -11.22 15.68 20.00
CA ALA A 145 -10.75 14.79 18.93
C ALA A 145 -10.55 15.55 17.62
N ARG A 146 -11.46 16.47 17.28
CA ARG A 146 -11.37 17.32 16.07
C ARG A 146 -10.10 18.17 16.10
N ALA A 147 -9.79 18.81 17.21
CA ALA A 147 -8.58 19.62 17.37
C ALA A 147 -7.31 18.75 17.18
N VAL A 148 -7.24 17.59 17.85
CA VAL A 148 -6.12 16.68 17.72
C VAL A 148 -5.99 16.16 16.29
N PHE A 149 -7.11 15.80 15.62
CA PHE A 149 -7.12 15.34 14.22
C PHE A 149 -6.57 16.40 13.26
N ALA A 150 -6.89 17.67 13.48
CA ALA A 150 -6.40 18.78 12.66
C ALA A 150 -4.86 18.96 12.76
N GLU A 151 -4.28 18.65 13.93
CA GLU A 151 -2.83 18.75 14.19
C GLU A 151 -2.02 17.48 13.82
N LEU A 152 -2.68 16.41 13.38
CA LEU A 152 -1.99 15.18 13.02
C LEU A 152 -1.01 15.43 11.86
N ASP A 153 0.18 14.83 11.96
CA ASP A 153 1.06 14.70 10.80
C ASP A 153 0.40 13.84 9.71
N SER A 154 0.92 13.94 8.50
CA SER A 154 0.37 13.25 7.34
C SER A 154 0.32 11.73 7.50
N ALA A 155 1.26 11.13 8.24
CA ALA A 155 1.30 9.69 8.48
C ALA A 155 0.18 9.25 9.43
N ASN A 156 0.00 9.94 10.55
CA ASN A 156 -1.07 9.67 11.50
C ASN A 156 -2.46 9.97 10.93
N ARG A 157 -2.61 11.11 10.23
CA ARG A 157 -3.86 11.46 9.54
C ARG A 157 -4.26 10.36 8.56
N TYR A 158 -3.34 9.93 7.71
CA TYR A 158 -3.61 8.86 6.74
C TYR A 158 -3.90 7.52 7.43
N ALA A 159 -3.21 7.19 8.52
CA ALA A 159 -3.46 5.96 9.26
C ALA A 159 -4.88 5.90 9.86
N VAL A 160 -5.44 7.03 10.32
CA VAL A 160 -6.85 7.13 10.75
C VAL A 160 -7.77 6.87 9.57
N LEU A 161 -7.62 7.62 8.47
CA LEU A 161 -8.47 7.51 7.28
C LEU A 161 -8.44 6.10 6.69
N TYR A 162 -7.26 5.51 6.59
CA TYR A 162 -7.09 4.17 6.05
C TYR A 162 -7.76 3.09 6.91
N ARG A 163 -7.68 3.19 8.25
CA ARG A 163 -8.33 2.24 9.16
C ARG A 163 -9.86 2.31 9.07
N VAL A 164 -10.44 3.51 8.92
CA VAL A 164 -11.88 3.68 8.67
C VAL A 164 -12.25 3.06 7.33
N HIS A 165 -11.48 3.32 6.27
CA HIS A 165 -11.69 2.74 4.94
C HIS A 165 -11.63 1.20 4.93
N GLN A 166 -10.82 0.59 5.77
CA GLN A 166 -10.68 -0.88 5.84
C GLN A 166 -11.89 -1.57 6.49
N ALA A 167 -12.72 -0.87 7.24
CA ALA A 167 -13.94 -1.41 7.83
C ALA A 167 -15.00 -1.64 6.75
N LYS A 168 -15.37 -2.90 6.51
CA LYS A 168 -16.18 -3.31 5.34
C LYS A 168 -17.68 -3.35 5.59
N THR A 169 -18.10 -3.40 6.85
CA THR A 169 -19.52 -3.38 7.21
C THR A 169 -19.86 -2.08 7.93
N PRO A 170 -21.12 -1.58 7.84
CA PRO A 170 -21.54 -0.37 8.54
C PRO A 170 -21.25 -0.42 10.04
N ASP A 171 -21.52 -1.54 10.71
CA ASP A 171 -21.29 -1.69 12.15
C ASP A 171 -19.80 -1.67 12.52
N ALA A 172 -18.98 -2.42 11.76
CA ALA A 172 -17.54 -2.41 11.96
C ALA A 172 -16.92 -1.02 11.69
N ARG A 173 -17.50 -0.28 10.73
CA ARG A 173 -17.08 1.08 10.41
C ARG A 173 -17.46 2.06 11.51
N ALA A 174 -18.69 2.00 12.01
CA ALA A 174 -19.15 2.84 13.14
C ALA A 174 -18.31 2.57 14.40
N THR A 175 -18.06 1.30 14.71
CA THR A 175 -17.18 0.90 15.82
C THR A 175 -15.77 1.47 15.66
N LYS A 176 -15.20 1.34 14.45
CA LYS A 176 -13.85 1.84 14.16
C LYS A 176 -13.75 3.36 14.26
N ILE A 177 -14.75 4.10 13.80
CA ILE A 177 -14.83 5.56 13.95
C ILE A 177 -14.89 5.93 15.43
N ALA A 178 -15.76 5.30 16.22
CA ALA A 178 -15.88 5.57 17.65
C ALA A 178 -14.56 5.31 18.40
N GLU A 179 -13.88 4.19 18.13
CA GLU A 179 -12.57 3.87 18.72
C GLU A 179 -11.52 4.94 18.42
N LEU A 180 -11.44 5.37 17.14
CA LEU A 180 -10.44 6.34 16.70
C LEU A 180 -10.72 7.74 17.23
N VAL A 181 -11.99 8.16 17.28
CA VAL A 181 -12.39 9.44 17.88
C VAL A 181 -12.07 9.45 19.37
N ALA A 182 -12.42 8.38 20.11
CA ALA A 182 -12.09 8.26 21.53
C ALA A 182 -10.56 8.26 21.80
N MET A 183 -9.76 7.62 20.94
CA MET A 183 -8.29 7.66 20.98
C MET A 183 -7.77 9.10 20.82
N LEU A 184 -8.29 9.81 19.80
CA LEU A 184 -7.90 11.20 19.53
C LEU A 184 -8.32 12.15 20.66
N ALA A 185 -9.51 11.95 21.25
CA ALA A 185 -9.99 12.74 22.41
C ALA A 185 -9.05 12.63 23.62
N ARG A 186 -8.34 11.49 23.77
CA ARG A 186 -7.28 11.33 24.80
C ARG A 186 -5.92 11.90 24.38
N GLY A 187 -5.80 12.53 23.20
CA GLY A 187 -4.53 13.04 22.67
C GLY A 187 -3.59 11.96 22.13
N GLU A 188 -4.06 10.73 22.01
CA GLU A 188 -3.27 9.59 21.53
C GLU A 188 -3.19 9.55 20.01
N THR A 189 -2.13 8.94 19.47
CA THR A 189 -1.91 8.79 18.01
C THR A 189 -1.52 7.36 17.66
N ILE A 190 -1.77 6.96 16.41
CA ILE A 190 -1.49 5.60 15.92
C ILE A 190 0.02 5.31 15.85
N HIS A 191 0.78 6.30 15.38
CA HIS A 191 2.23 6.26 15.30
C HIS A 191 2.83 7.30 16.24
N PRO A 192 4.04 7.10 16.78
CA PRO A 192 4.71 8.12 17.57
C PRO A 192 4.76 9.44 16.79
N ARG A 193 4.39 10.55 17.47
CA ARG A 193 4.54 11.88 16.86
C ARG A 193 6.04 12.14 16.61
N ARG A 194 6.39 12.50 15.40
CA ARG A 194 7.73 13.01 15.14
C ARG A 194 7.89 14.33 15.88
N ALA A 195 8.93 14.43 16.71
CA ALA A 195 9.29 15.72 17.30
C ALA A 195 9.42 16.75 16.17
N ARG A 196 8.72 17.90 16.28
CA ARG A 196 8.94 19.02 15.39
C ARG A 196 10.42 19.38 15.49
N ARG A 197 11.17 19.26 14.42
CA ARG A 197 12.48 19.89 14.33
C ARG A 197 12.19 21.41 14.33
N GLY A 198 12.56 22.05 15.45
CA GLY A 198 12.58 23.51 15.54
C GLY A 198 13.57 24.10 14.56
#